data_42b29d30d563f24f4e155aa4d9667fdd
#
_entry.id   42b29d30d563f24f4e155aa4d9667fdd
#
_cell.length_a   1.000
_cell.length_b   1.000
_cell.length_c   1.000
_cell.angle_alpha   90.00
_cell.angle_beta   90.00
_cell.angle_gamma   90.00
#
_symmetry.space_group_name_H-M   'P 1'
#
loop_
_entity.id
_entity.type
_entity.pdbx_description
1 polymer ?
#
loop_
_entity_poly.entity_id
_entity_poly.type
_entity_poly.pdbx_seq_one_letter_code
_entity_poly.pdbx_strand_id
1 'polypeptide(L)'
;MILAMDPLELKILAAFDGPGARARSLSFLGDYSLVKGVASQLVARGWLRATDSPDIYGRTEDGRLQLAAPRDVTIYSRPGCHLCEEAKRQITPLLAEFGARFTEINIDEDPELRARYDYDVPVIFLGARKAAKHRVDLAQFRRQLREASE
;
A
#
# COMPACT_ATOMS: atom_id res chain seq x y z
N MET A 1 11.88 12.18 -0.58
CA MET A 1 11.15 13.10 0.30
C MET A 1 9.66 12.89 0.14
N ILE A 2 8.96 12.58 1.22
CA ILE A 2 7.51 12.42 1.19
C ILE A 2 6.91 13.83 1.28
N LEU A 3 6.18 14.24 0.24
CA LEU A 3 5.45 15.49 0.29
C LEU A 3 4.31 15.33 1.28
N ALA A 4 4.22 16.21 2.25
CA ALA A 4 3.13 16.20 3.21
C ALA A 4 1.80 16.41 2.47
N MET A 5 0.86 15.49 2.67
CA MET A 5 -0.49 15.64 2.18
C MET A 5 -1.32 16.39 3.22
N ASP A 6 -2.23 17.24 2.77
CA ASP A 6 -3.16 17.83 3.70
C ASP A 6 -4.22 16.79 4.16
N PRO A 7 -4.92 17.04 5.28
CA PRO A 7 -5.89 16.07 5.79
C PRO A 7 -7.01 15.72 4.83
N LEU A 8 -7.42 16.64 3.96
CA LEU A 8 -8.48 16.37 2.98
C LEU A 8 -7.97 15.45 1.87
N GLU A 9 -6.76 15.67 1.38
CA GLU A 9 -6.13 14.79 0.40
C GLU A 9 -6.01 13.37 0.93
N LEU A 10 -5.59 13.21 2.19
CA LEU A 10 -5.49 11.90 2.85
C LEU A 10 -6.84 11.20 2.93
N LYS A 11 -7.89 11.93 3.33
CA LYS A 11 -9.24 11.35 3.43
C LYS A 11 -9.77 10.92 2.08
N ILE A 12 -9.55 11.71 1.05
CA ILE A 12 -9.99 11.41 -0.30
C ILE A 12 -9.22 10.21 -0.86
N LEU A 13 -7.90 10.20 -0.70
CA LEU A 13 -7.08 9.08 -1.16
C LEU A 13 -7.49 7.76 -0.47
N ALA A 14 -7.74 7.81 0.84
CA ALA A 14 -8.16 6.64 1.60
C ALA A 14 -9.56 6.13 1.16
N ALA A 15 -10.44 7.06 0.80
CA ALA A 15 -11.82 6.73 0.41
C ALA A 15 -11.90 6.04 -0.97
N PHE A 16 -10.92 6.27 -1.86
CA PHE A 16 -10.84 5.56 -3.13
C PHE A 16 -10.19 4.18 -2.92
N ASP A 17 -10.85 3.34 -2.13
CA ASP A 17 -10.40 2.00 -1.82
C ASP A 17 -10.88 1.01 -2.89
N GLY A 18 -9.96 0.14 -3.33
CA GLY A 18 -10.26 -0.88 -4.33
C GLY A 18 -10.15 -0.40 -5.78
N PRO A 19 -10.58 -1.23 -6.72
CA PRO A 19 -10.32 -1.00 -8.16
C PRO A 19 -11.17 0.09 -8.81
N GLY A 20 -12.17 0.63 -8.13
CA GLY A 20 -12.97 1.68 -8.74
C GLY A 20 -14.00 2.28 -7.81
N ALA A 21 -13.61 3.29 -7.04
CA ALA A 21 -14.55 4.07 -6.24
C ALA A 21 -15.02 5.29 -7.05
N ARG A 22 -16.27 5.70 -6.82
CA ARG A 22 -16.88 6.82 -7.54
C ARG A 22 -16.73 8.11 -6.76
N ALA A 23 -16.27 9.17 -7.43
CA ALA A 23 -16.14 10.50 -6.82
C ALA A 23 -17.45 11.03 -6.23
N ARG A 24 -18.59 10.75 -6.90
CA ARG A 24 -19.91 11.17 -6.41
C ARG A 24 -20.30 10.52 -5.10
N SER A 25 -19.86 9.29 -4.86
CA SER A 25 -20.15 8.58 -3.62
C SER A 25 -19.42 9.17 -2.42
N LEU A 26 -18.46 10.07 -2.67
CA LEU A 26 -17.64 10.70 -1.64
C LEU A 26 -18.09 12.13 -1.31
N SER A 27 -19.32 12.48 -1.67
CA SER A 27 -19.85 13.82 -1.44
C SER A 27 -19.90 14.20 0.05
N PHE A 28 -19.81 13.23 0.94
CA PHE A 28 -19.70 13.51 2.38
C PHE A 28 -18.35 14.14 2.77
N LEU A 29 -17.35 14.10 1.89
CA LEU A 29 -16.03 14.72 2.10
C LEU A 29 -15.95 16.14 1.53
N GLY A 30 -16.97 16.55 0.78
CA GLY A 30 -17.02 17.85 0.12
C GLY A 30 -17.94 17.78 -1.08
N ASP A 31 -18.14 18.90 -1.78
CA ASP A 31 -18.95 18.85 -2.99
C ASP A 31 -18.22 18.05 -4.09
N TYR A 32 -18.98 17.65 -5.08
CA TYR A 32 -18.48 16.81 -6.16
C TYR A 32 -17.30 17.44 -6.92
N SER A 33 -17.37 18.76 -7.15
CA SER A 33 -16.31 19.47 -7.87
C SER A 33 -15.00 19.46 -7.07
N LEU A 34 -15.09 19.65 -5.75
CA LEU A 34 -13.93 19.61 -4.87
C LEU A 34 -13.29 18.22 -4.85
N VAL A 35 -14.10 17.19 -4.65
CA VAL A 35 -13.60 15.80 -4.63
C VAL A 35 -12.93 15.45 -5.95
N LYS A 36 -13.56 15.79 -7.06
CA LYS A 36 -13.02 15.52 -8.39
C LYS A 36 -11.74 16.30 -8.67
N GLY A 37 -11.67 17.57 -8.22
CA GLY A 37 -10.46 18.38 -8.34
C GLY A 37 -9.29 17.78 -7.59
N VAL A 38 -9.51 17.35 -6.35
CA VAL A 38 -8.46 16.69 -5.55
C VAL A 38 -8.07 15.35 -6.16
N ALA A 39 -9.04 14.55 -6.62
CA ALA A 39 -8.75 13.29 -7.29
C ALA A 39 -7.85 13.49 -8.52
N SER A 40 -8.11 14.53 -9.31
CA SER A 40 -7.27 14.85 -10.47
C SER A 40 -5.84 15.20 -10.06
N GLN A 41 -5.65 15.91 -8.96
CA GLN A 41 -4.32 16.19 -8.42
C GLN A 41 -3.61 14.92 -7.97
N LEU A 42 -4.33 14.00 -7.34
CA LEU A 42 -3.77 12.72 -6.90
C LEU A 42 -3.39 11.83 -8.08
N VAL A 43 -4.15 11.90 -9.19
CA VAL A 43 -3.77 11.24 -10.44
C VAL A 43 -2.46 11.82 -10.98
N ALA A 44 -2.31 13.15 -10.97
CA ALA A 44 -1.08 13.80 -11.42
C ALA A 44 0.12 13.40 -10.59
N ARG A 45 -0.06 13.08 -9.31
CA ARG A 45 1.00 12.58 -8.42
C ARG A 45 1.24 11.08 -8.57
N GLY A 46 0.42 10.36 -9.35
CA GLY A 46 0.54 8.92 -9.52
C GLY A 46 -0.04 8.09 -8.37
N TRP A 47 -0.83 8.69 -7.48
CA TRP A 47 -1.42 8.01 -6.32
C TRP A 47 -2.82 7.47 -6.60
N LEU A 48 -3.51 8.03 -7.58
CA LEU A 48 -4.75 7.49 -8.14
C LEU A 48 -4.56 7.23 -9.62
N ARG A 49 -5.38 6.35 -10.16
CA ARG A 49 -5.46 6.03 -11.58
C ARG A 49 -6.84 6.42 -12.09
N ALA A 50 -6.89 7.20 -13.16
CA ALA A 50 -8.13 7.46 -13.86
C ALA A 50 -8.58 6.19 -14.59
N THR A 51 -9.88 5.99 -14.69
CA THR A 51 -10.47 4.88 -15.44
C THR A 51 -11.16 5.41 -16.70
N ASP A 52 -11.72 4.50 -17.49
CA ASP A 52 -12.51 4.87 -18.69
C ASP A 52 -13.75 5.68 -18.34
N SER A 53 -14.20 5.62 -17.08
CA SER A 53 -15.33 6.41 -16.60
C SER A 53 -14.84 7.67 -15.89
N PRO A 54 -15.36 8.86 -16.24
CA PRO A 54 -14.81 10.12 -15.72
C PRO A 54 -14.92 10.34 -14.22
N ASP A 55 -15.77 9.58 -13.54
CA ASP A 55 -15.99 9.71 -12.09
C ASP A 55 -15.38 8.57 -11.28
N ILE A 56 -14.78 7.60 -11.95
CA ILE A 56 -14.27 6.40 -11.27
C ILE A 56 -12.75 6.43 -11.26
N TYR A 57 -12.18 6.26 -10.07
CA TYR A 57 -10.73 6.26 -9.86
C TYR A 57 -10.33 5.00 -9.09
N GLY A 58 -9.12 4.50 -9.36
CA GLY A 58 -8.52 3.41 -8.60
C GLY A 58 -7.29 3.92 -7.86
N ARG A 59 -7.07 3.43 -6.64
CA ARG A 59 -5.85 3.76 -5.90
C ARG A 59 -4.68 2.93 -6.44
N THR A 60 -3.57 3.59 -6.74
CA THR A 60 -2.35 2.93 -7.21
C THR A 60 -1.57 2.35 -6.04
N GLU A 61 -0.56 1.54 -6.35
CA GLU A 61 0.37 1.05 -5.33
C GLU A 61 1.08 2.21 -4.61
N ASP A 62 1.51 3.21 -5.36
CA ASP A 62 2.14 4.38 -4.76
C ASP A 62 1.16 5.14 -3.86
N GLY A 63 -0.12 5.22 -4.23
CA GLY A 63 -1.15 5.80 -3.39
C GLY A 63 -1.36 5.02 -2.10
N ARG A 64 -1.34 3.69 -2.18
CA ARG A 64 -1.43 2.83 -1.00
C ARG A 64 -0.25 3.08 -0.04
N LEU A 65 0.95 3.20 -0.59
CA LEU A 65 2.14 3.46 0.22
C LEU A 65 2.08 4.80 0.96
N GLN A 66 1.41 5.80 0.38
CA GLN A 66 1.22 7.08 1.06
C GLN A 66 0.34 6.97 2.30
N LEU A 67 -0.52 5.95 2.37
CA LEU A 67 -1.43 5.73 3.50
C LEU A 67 -0.87 4.77 4.54
N ALA A 68 0.24 4.11 4.26
CA ALA A 68 0.80 3.10 5.15
C ALA A 68 1.34 3.73 6.45
N ALA A 69 0.91 3.20 7.58
CA ALA A 69 1.48 3.59 8.87
C ALA A 69 2.88 2.98 9.05
N PRO A 70 3.77 3.61 9.83
CA PRO A 70 5.15 3.13 9.96
C PRO A 70 5.31 1.68 10.41
N ARG A 71 4.35 1.15 11.16
CA ARG A 71 4.38 -0.24 11.66
C ARG A 71 3.51 -1.20 10.86
N ASP A 72 2.94 -0.76 9.75
CA ASP A 72 2.20 -1.66 8.88
C ASP A 72 3.19 -2.51 8.09
N VAL A 73 3.04 -3.83 8.18
CA VAL A 73 3.86 -4.77 7.40
C VAL A 73 3.00 -5.34 6.27
N THR A 74 3.46 -5.17 5.06
CA THR A 74 2.80 -5.71 3.88
C THR A 74 3.73 -6.68 3.17
N ILE A 75 3.24 -7.89 2.89
CA ILE A 75 3.97 -8.85 2.08
C ILE A 75 3.26 -9.02 0.74
N TYR A 76 4.01 -8.87 -0.34
CA TYR A 76 3.56 -9.20 -1.68
C TYR A 76 4.03 -10.61 -2.00
N SER A 77 3.08 -11.46 -2.32
CA SER A 77 3.33 -12.89 -2.53
C SER A 77 2.50 -13.41 -3.69
N ARG A 78 2.66 -14.68 -4.01
CA ARG A 78 1.81 -15.40 -4.97
C ARG A 78 1.59 -16.83 -4.50
N PRO A 79 0.51 -17.49 -4.96
CA PRO A 79 0.26 -18.89 -4.63
C PRO A 79 1.42 -19.79 -5.09
N GLY A 80 1.75 -20.78 -4.28
CA GLY A 80 2.80 -21.74 -4.62
C GLY A 80 4.23 -21.23 -4.46
N CYS A 81 4.43 -20.08 -3.85
CA CYS A 81 5.76 -19.50 -3.64
C CYS A 81 6.35 -20.00 -2.31
N HIS A 82 7.37 -20.87 -2.37
CA HIS A 82 8.01 -21.39 -1.15
C HIS A 82 8.74 -20.32 -0.36
N LEU A 83 9.42 -19.39 -1.03
CA LEU A 83 10.11 -18.29 -0.38
C LEU A 83 9.13 -17.37 0.34
N CYS A 84 7.93 -17.17 -0.22
CA CYS A 84 6.89 -16.36 0.40
C CYS A 84 6.39 -17.02 1.70
N GLU A 85 6.14 -18.33 1.67
CA GLU A 85 5.69 -19.07 2.84
C GLU A 85 6.77 -19.08 3.93
N GLU A 86 8.02 -19.26 3.55
CA GLU A 86 9.14 -19.22 4.48
C GLU A 86 9.27 -17.85 5.12
N ALA A 87 9.21 -16.78 4.33
CA ALA A 87 9.28 -15.41 4.83
C ALA A 87 8.16 -15.11 5.83
N LYS A 88 6.91 -15.50 5.51
CA LYS A 88 5.77 -15.32 6.43
C LYS A 88 6.01 -16.03 7.76
N ARG A 89 6.49 -17.26 7.71
CA ARG A 89 6.76 -18.04 8.92
C ARG A 89 7.84 -17.40 9.78
N GLN A 90 8.88 -16.86 9.13
CA GLN A 90 9.99 -16.23 9.84
C GLN A 90 9.61 -14.92 10.50
N ILE A 91 8.78 -14.10 9.86
CA ILE A 91 8.43 -12.77 10.38
C ILE A 91 7.26 -12.79 11.37
N THR A 92 6.42 -13.83 11.36
CA THR A 92 5.23 -13.89 12.20
C THR A 92 5.54 -13.68 13.70
N PRO A 93 6.57 -14.32 14.29
CA PRO A 93 6.89 -14.05 15.70
C PRO A 93 7.28 -12.59 15.98
N LEU A 94 7.97 -11.95 15.04
CA LEU A 94 8.35 -10.55 15.16
C LEU A 94 7.15 -9.62 15.08
N LEU A 95 6.19 -9.93 14.19
CA LEU A 95 4.96 -9.15 14.09
C LEU A 95 4.19 -9.17 15.42
N ALA A 96 4.09 -10.34 16.05
CA ALA A 96 3.44 -10.48 17.34
C ALA A 96 4.19 -9.72 18.43
N GLU A 97 5.52 -9.82 18.45
CA GLU A 97 6.36 -9.14 19.44
C GLU A 97 6.19 -7.61 19.41
N PHE A 98 6.12 -7.03 18.22
CA PHE A 98 6.02 -5.57 18.06
C PHE A 98 4.59 -5.06 17.88
N GLY A 99 3.60 -5.95 17.88
CA GLY A 99 2.21 -5.57 17.65
C GLY A 99 2.00 -4.93 16.28
N ALA A 100 2.73 -5.38 15.27
CA ALA A 100 2.66 -4.84 13.93
C ALA A 100 1.41 -5.36 13.20
N ARG A 101 0.76 -4.48 12.43
CA ARG A 101 -0.34 -4.88 11.55
C ARG A 101 0.23 -5.60 10.33
N PHE A 102 -0.40 -6.69 9.93
CA PHE A 102 0.08 -7.50 8.81
C PHE A 102 -0.98 -7.61 7.71
N THR A 103 -0.54 -7.41 6.48
CA THR A 103 -1.39 -7.57 5.29
C THR A 103 -0.62 -8.38 4.24
N GLU A 104 -1.26 -9.40 3.70
CA GLU A 104 -0.73 -10.17 2.58
C GLU A 104 -1.50 -9.80 1.31
N ILE A 105 -0.76 -9.51 0.24
CA ILE A 105 -1.33 -9.14 -1.06
C ILE A 105 -0.82 -10.13 -2.11
N ASN A 106 -1.76 -10.76 -2.82
CA ASN A 106 -1.44 -11.65 -3.94
C ASN A 106 -1.24 -10.81 -5.20
N ILE A 107 -0.02 -10.79 -5.73
CA ILE A 107 0.30 -9.98 -6.90
C ILE A 107 -0.40 -10.47 -8.17
N ASP A 108 -0.82 -11.74 -8.22
CA ASP A 108 -1.49 -12.28 -9.39
C ASP A 108 -2.91 -11.71 -9.58
N GLU A 109 -3.47 -11.09 -8.55
CA GLU A 109 -4.79 -10.45 -8.60
C GLU A 109 -4.76 -9.02 -9.16
N ASP A 110 -3.56 -8.45 -9.34
CA ASP A 110 -3.40 -7.06 -9.79
C ASP A 110 -2.30 -6.96 -10.85
N PRO A 111 -2.64 -6.62 -12.11
CA PRO A 111 -1.65 -6.53 -13.18
C PRO A 111 -0.54 -5.51 -12.92
N GLU A 112 -0.83 -4.42 -12.20
CA GLU A 112 0.19 -3.43 -11.83
C GLU A 112 1.22 -4.03 -10.87
N LEU A 113 0.75 -4.79 -9.87
CA LEU A 113 1.63 -5.44 -8.91
C LEU A 113 2.44 -6.56 -9.56
N ARG A 114 1.83 -7.33 -10.47
CA ARG A 114 2.56 -8.34 -11.24
C ARG A 114 3.69 -7.72 -12.04
N ALA A 115 3.42 -6.63 -12.73
CA ALA A 115 4.44 -5.94 -13.51
C ALA A 115 5.58 -5.44 -12.64
N ARG A 116 5.28 -5.02 -11.42
CA ARG A 116 6.26 -4.42 -10.51
C ARG A 116 7.07 -5.47 -9.73
N TYR A 117 6.43 -6.57 -9.30
CA TYR A 117 7.02 -7.51 -8.34
C TYR A 117 7.14 -8.95 -8.81
N ASP A 118 6.87 -9.25 -10.08
CA ASP A 118 6.77 -10.61 -10.61
C ASP A 118 7.97 -11.49 -10.25
N TYR A 119 9.17 -10.95 -10.38
CA TYR A 119 10.41 -11.67 -10.12
C TYR A 119 11.01 -11.42 -8.76
N ASP A 120 10.37 -10.59 -7.95
CA ASP A 120 10.94 -10.11 -6.67
C ASP A 120 10.26 -10.73 -5.45
N VAL A 121 9.14 -11.44 -5.62
CA VAL A 121 8.40 -12.00 -4.48
C VAL A 121 9.22 -13.01 -3.67
N PRO A 122 9.11 -13.04 -2.35
CA PRO A 122 8.30 -12.12 -1.54
C PRO A 122 8.94 -10.74 -1.45
N VAL A 123 8.10 -9.71 -1.52
CA VAL A 123 8.53 -8.33 -1.26
C VAL A 123 7.84 -7.88 0.02
N ILE A 124 8.59 -7.39 0.97
CA ILE A 124 8.08 -6.98 2.28
C ILE A 124 8.30 -5.49 2.46
N PHE A 125 7.22 -4.79 2.78
CA PHE A 125 7.25 -3.37 3.13
C PHE A 125 6.97 -3.20 4.61
N LEU A 126 7.72 -2.31 5.22
CA LEU A 126 7.44 -1.79 6.56
C LEU A 126 7.03 -0.33 6.39
N GLY A 127 5.74 -0.05 6.57
CA GLY A 127 5.18 1.23 6.18
C GLY A 127 5.31 1.42 4.68
N ALA A 128 5.85 2.56 4.26
CA ALA A 128 6.09 2.89 2.85
C ALA A 128 7.46 2.44 2.34
N ARG A 129 8.28 1.82 3.19
CA ARG A 129 9.67 1.49 2.90
C ARG A 129 9.82 0.00 2.60
N LYS A 130 10.49 -0.34 1.51
CA LYS A 130 10.82 -1.72 1.19
C LYS A 130 11.83 -2.25 2.20
N ALA A 131 11.45 -3.29 2.94
CA ALA A 131 12.28 -3.88 3.98
C ALA A 131 13.06 -5.11 3.50
N ALA A 132 12.48 -5.88 2.56
CA ALA A 132 13.12 -7.09 2.05
C ALA A 132 12.54 -7.50 0.71
N LYS A 133 13.31 -8.25 -0.06
CA LYS A 133 12.83 -8.99 -1.22
C LYS A 133 13.55 -10.34 -1.28
N HIS A 134 12.89 -11.37 -1.79
CA HIS A 134 13.33 -12.76 -1.88
C HIS A 134 13.54 -13.42 -0.52
N ARG A 135 14.40 -12.87 0.31
CA ARG A 135 14.73 -13.41 1.63
C ARG A 135 14.76 -12.29 2.65
N VAL A 136 14.42 -12.63 3.89
CA VAL A 136 14.38 -11.67 5.00
C VAL A 136 15.64 -11.82 5.84
N ASP A 137 16.34 -10.71 6.07
CA ASP A 137 17.34 -10.65 7.14
C ASP A 137 16.59 -10.30 8.42
N LEU A 138 16.39 -11.30 9.27
CA LEU A 138 15.58 -11.15 10.48
C LEU A 138 16.16 -10.14 11.46
N ALA A 139 17.48 -10.08 11.58
CA ALA A 139 18.12 -9.12 12.47
C ALA A 139 17.89 -7.69 12.01
N GLN A 140 18.01 -7.43 10.71
CA GLN A 140 17.74 -6.13 10.12
C GLN A 140 16.28 -5.77 10.22
N PHE A 141 15.38 -6.71 9.91
CA PHE A 141 13.94 -6.49 9.97
C PHE A 141 13.48 -6.17 11.40
N ARG A 142 14.00 -6.90 12.38
CA ARG A 142 13.74 -6.64 13.80
C ARG A 142 14.16 -5.23 14.20
N ARG A 143 15.33 -4.80 13.74
CA ARG A 143 15.83 -3.46 14.01
C ARG A 143 14.93 -2.40 13.41
N GLN A 144 14.48 -2.61 12.17
CA GLN A 144 13.56 -1.70 11.49
C GLN A 144 12.22 -1.60 12.20
N LEU A 145 11.67 -2.73 12.67
CA LEU A 145 10.44 -2.76 13.46
C LEU A 145 10.60 -1.98 14.77
N ARG A 146 11.72 -2.13 15.42
CA ARG A 146 12.01 -1.42 16.68
C ARG A 146 12.04 0.09 16.43
N GLU A 147 12.72 0.53 15.39
CA GLU A 147 12.80 1.95 15.02
C GLU A 147 11.42 2.52 14.68
N ALA A 148 10.59 1.76 13.98
CA ALA A 148 9.24 2.16 13.62
C ALA A 148 8.29 2.24 14.83
N SER A 149 8.65 1.59 15.94
CA SER A 149 7.85 1.55 17.17
C SER A 149 8.20 2.68 18.14
N GLU A 150 9.28 3.39 17.89
CA GLU A 150 9.73 4.51 18.74
C GLU A 150 9.04 5.82 18.38
#